data_9145397a5504361410959b2877acfc6f
#
_entry.id   9145397a5504361410959b2877acfc6f
#
_cell.length_a   1.000
_cell.length_b   1.000
_cell.length_c   1.000
_cell.angle_alpha   90.00
_cell.angle_beta   90.00
_cell.angle_gamma   90.00
#
_symmetry.space_group_name_H-M   'P 1'
#
loop_
_entity.id
_entity.type
_entity.pdbx_description
1 polymer ?
#
loop_
_entity_poly.entity_id
_entity_poly.type
_entity_poly.pdbx_seq_one_letter_code
_entity_poly.pdbx_strand_id
1 'polypeptide(L)'
;MHDAVTVHMNASPDQVWALVSDVTRIGSYSPETFEAEWLDGATGPAVGAKFRGHVKRNGKGPIYWTTCVVSTCVPGSAFGFDVLTGGKPLNTWTYRIEPKGDGSDVTESFRLAQTLPLKLYWAVLGWARGKTNHNGMKATLEAIKAEVEQAAGSDVAPDLP
;
A
#
# COMPACT_ATOMS: atom_id res chain seq x y z
N MET A 1 -2.45 -13.01 -11.76
CA MET A 1 -1.75 -13.29 -10.51
C MET A 1 -2.38 -12.46 -9.41
N HIS A 2 -2.57 -13.06 -8.25
CA HIS A 2 -3.10 -12.41 -7.06
C HIS A 2 -2.34 -12.95 -5.85
N ASP A 3 -1.99 -12.08 -4.92
CA ASP A 3 -1.39 -12.45 -3.64
C ASP A 3 -1.89 -11.50 -2.55
N ALA A 4 -1.89 -11.94 -1.30
CA ALA A 4 -2.32 -11.16 -0.16
C ALA A 4 -1.58 -11.57 1.11
N VAL A 5 -1.34 -10.60 1.99
CA VAL A 5 -0.74 -10.80 3.31
C VAL A 5 -1.60 -10.06 4.33
N THR A 6 -1.82 -10.68 5.49
CA THR A 6 -2.56 -10.07 6.60
C THR A 6 -1.67 -10.00 7.83
N VAL A 7 -1.69 -8.85 8.51
CA VAL A 7 -0.99 -8.63 9.78
C VAL A 7 -1.96 -7.97 10.77
N HIS A 8 -1.97 -8.46 12.00
CA HIS A 8 -2.71 -7.84 13.10
C HIS A 8 -1.91 -6.66 13.68
N MET A 9 -2.60 -5.53 13.90
CA MET A 9 -2.04 -4.29 14.45
C MET A 9 -2.87 -3.84 15.66
N ASN A 10 -2.21 -3.43 16.75
CA ASN A 10 -2.87 -2.85 17.94
C ASN A 10 -3.14 -1.36 17.71
N ALA A 11 -3.91 -1.07 16.67
CA ALA A 11 -4.32 0.27 16.27
C ALA A 11 -5.73 0.23 15.69
N SER A 12 -6.49 1.31 15.86
CA SER A 12 -7.84 1.40 15.32
C SER A 12 -7.84 1.41 13.78
N PRO A 13 -8.95 0.98 13.13
CA PRO A 13 -9.08 1.06 11.68
C PRO A 13 -8.82 2.47 11.12
N ASP A 14 -9.26 3.50 11.83
CA ASP A 14 -9.09 4.90 11.38
C ASP A 14 -7.62 5.35 11.43
N GLN A 15 -6.86 4.94 12.45
CA GLN A 15 -5.43 5.22 12.53
C GLN A 15 -4.66 4.57 11.38
N VAL A 16 -4.94 3.31 11.10
CA VAL A 16 -4.33 2.60 9.97
C VAL A 16 -4.73 3.24 8.64
N TRP A 17 -6.03 3.52 8.47
CA TRP A 17 -6.52 4.12 7.23
C TRP A 17 -5.92 5.50 6.97
N ALA A 18 -5.81 6.35 8.00
CA ALA A 18 -5.19 7.67 7.88
C ALA A 18 -3.74 7.60 7.38
N LEU A 19 -2.98 6.56 7.78
CA LEU A 19 -1.61 6.36 7.31
C LEU A 19 -1.58 5.87 5.86
N VAL A 20 -2.31 4.78 5.53
CA VAL A 20 -2.20 4.14 4.22
C VAL A 20 -2.88 4.94 3.10
N SER A 21 -3.85 5.80 3.41
CA SER A 21 -4.53 6.65 2.44
C SER A 21 -3.80 7.96 2.14
N ASP A 22 -2.88 8.39 3.00
CA ASP A 22 -1.98 9.50 2.71
C ASP A 22 -0.77 9.01 1.92
N VAL A 23 -0.86 9.05 0.61
CA VAL A 23 0.20 8.56 -0.29
C VAL A 23 1.53 9.30 -0.09
N THR A 24 1.53 10.52 0.45
CA THR A 24 2.76 11.28 0.70
C THR A 24 3.63 10.63 1.77
N ARG A 25 3.05 9.77 2.59
CA ARG A 25 3.73 9.01 3.65
C ARG A 25 4.22 7.62 3.19
N ILE A 26 3.94 7.21 1.96
CA ILE A 26 4.27 5.86 1.47
C ILE A 26 5.76 5.50 1.65
N GLY A 27 6.64 6.50 1.58
CA GLY A 27 8.07 6.31 1.76
C GLY A 27 8.50 5.87 3.17
N SER A 28 7.65 6.06 4.20
CA SER A 28 7.96 5.62 5.57
C SER A 28 7.79 4.12 5.76
N TYR A 29 6.94 3.48 4.96
CA TYR A 29 6.61 2.06 5.14
C TYR A 29 6.82 1.19 3.90
N SER A 30 6.93 1.74 2.70
CA SER A 30 7.14 0.95 1.49
C SER A 30 8.63 0.63 1.24
N PRO A 31 9.00 -0.63 1.00
CA PRO A 31 10.38 -0.98 0.69
C PRO A 31 10.85 -0.57 -0.71
N GLU A 32 9.92 -0.27 -1.62
CA GLU A 32 10.22 0.08 -3.01
C GLU A 32 9.86 1.52 -3.38
N THR A 33 8.77 2.08 -2.83
CA THR A 33 8.32 3.45 -3.11
C THR A 33 8.79 4.35 -1.99
N PHE A 34 9.77 5.19 -2.24
CA PHE A 34 10.39 6.03 -1.20
C PHE A 34 9.84 7.46 -1.17
N GLU A 35 9.02 7.85 -2.14
CA GLU A 35 8.40 9.17 -2.25
C GLU A 35 7.13 9.08 -3.08
N ALA A 36 6.10 9.84 -2.74
CA ALA A 36 4.93 10.02 -3.60
C ALA A 36 4.31 11.40 -3.42
N GLU A 37 3.62 11.86 -4.44
CA GLU A 37 2.92 13.14 -4.43
C GLU A 37 1.62 13.07 -5.21
N TRP A 38 0.63 13.83 -4.77
CA TRP A 38 -0.64 13.99 -5.47
C TRP A 38 -0.45 14.75 -6.79
N LEU A 39 -1.27 14.44 -7.78
CA LEU A 39 -1.27 15.05 -9.11
C LEU A 39 -2.61 15.75 -9.38
N ASP A 40 -2.63 16.56 -10.44
CA ASP A 40 -3.84 17.19 -11.00
C ASP A 40 -4.65 18.01 -9.98
N GLY A 41 -3.97 18.59 -8.97
CA GLY A 41 -4.59 19.39 -7.91
C GLY A 41 -5.28 18.58 -6.81
N ALA A 42 -5.13 17.26 -6.78
CA ALA A 42 -5.58 16.44 -5.65
C ALA A 42 -4.76 16.77 -4.40
N THR A 43 -5.42 16.80 -3.24
CA THR A 43 -4.79 17.08 -1.94
C THR A 43 -5.03 15.97 -0.92
N GLY A 44 -5.69 14.88 -1.35
CA GLY A 44 -6.02 13.76 -0.47
C GLY A 44 -6.72 12.62 -1.19
N PRO A 45 -7.04 11.54 -0.47
CA PRO A 45 -7.60 10.33 -1.03
C PRO A 45 -9.05 10.53 -1.51
N ALA A 46 -9.30 10.24 -2.79
CA ALA A 46 -10.62 10.15 -3.38
C ALA A 46 -10.55 9.20 -4.58
N VAL A 47 -11.60 8.45 -4.85
CA VAL A 47 -11.66 7.61 -6.06
C VAL A 47 -11.46 8.48 -7.31
N GLY A 48 -10.54 8.09 -8.17
CA GLY A 48 -10.15 8.84 -9.36
C GLY A 48 -9.04 9.86 -9.14
N ALA A 49 -8.70 10.22 -7.89
CA ALA A 49 -7.53 11.05 -7.61
C ALA A 49 -6.26 10.36 -8.09
N LYS A 50 -5.35 11.15 -8.68
CA LYS A 50 -4.09 10.65 -9.20
C LYS A 50 -2.94 11.05 -8.29
N PHE A 51 -1.95 10.20 -8.25
CA PHE A 51 -0.66 10.47 -7.63
C PHE A 51 0.47 9.81 -8.42
N ARG A 52 1.69 10.19 -8.17
CA ARG A 52 2.86 9.47 -8.66
C ARG A 52 3.73 8.99 -7.53
N GLY A 53 4.26 7.78 -7.68
CA GLY A 53 5.21 7.19 -6.76
C GLY A 53 6.59 7.10 -7.38
N HIS A 54 7.61 7.46 -6.61
CA HIS A 54 9.01 7.34 -6.97
C HIS A 54 9.54 6.00 -6.48
N VAL A 55 9.80 5.10 -7.41
CA VAL A 55 10.07 3.69 -7.12
C VAL A 55 11.52 3.34 -7.38
N LYS A 56 12.14 2.67 -6.42
CA LYS A 56 13.42 1.98 -6.57
C LYS A 56 13.18 0.48 -6.52
N ARG A 57 13.12 -0.14 -7.68
CA ARG A 57 12.73 -1.54 -7.82
C ARG A 57 13.65 -2.48 -7.04
N ASN A 58 13.07 -3.32 -6.15
CA ASN A 58 13.77 -4.25 -5.26
C ASN A 58 14.86 -3.57 -4.38
N GLY A 59 14.74 -2.27 -4.09
CA GLY A 59 15.73 -1.51 -3.36
C GLY A 59 17.11 -1.33 -4.05
N LYS A 60 17.31 -1.94 -5.23
CA LYS A 60 18.59 -1.97 -5.96
C LYS A 60 18.48 -1.67 -7.46
N GLY A 61 17.25 -1.73 -8.00
CA GLY A 61 16.98 -1.57 -9.42
C GLY A 61 16.93 -0.13 -9.90
N PRO A 62 16.46 0.09 -11.14
CA PRO A 62 16.31 1.44 -11.67
C PRO A 62 15.31 2.24 -10.84
N ILE A 63 15.54 3.55 -10.78
CA ILE A 63 14.66 4.53 -10.15
C ILE A 63 13.77 5.13 -11.23
N TYR A 64 12.47 5.17 -11.02
CA TYR A 64 11.52 5.72 -11.98
C TYR A 64 10.21 6.14 -11.28
N TRP A 65 9.48 7.03 -11.94
CA TRP A 65 8.15 7.42 -11.51
C TRP A 65 7.07 6.50 -12.08
N THR A 66 6.10 6.14 -11.26
CA THR A 66 4.88 5.45 -11.67
C THR A 66 3.68 6.36 -11.45
N THR A 67 2.77 6.43 -12.41
CA THR A 67 1.48 7.11 -12.23
C THR A 67 0.46 6.12 -11.68
N CYS A 68 -0.25 6.55 -10.66
CA CYS A 68 -1.29 5.77 -9.99
C CYS A 68 -2.61 6.53 -9.98
N VAL A 69 -3.71 5.78 -9.93
CA VAL A 69 -5.05 6.33 -9.73
C VAL A 69 -5.74 5.59 -8.60
N VAL A 70 -6.34 6.33 -7.66
CA VAL A 70 -7.09 5.74 -6.56
C VAL A 70 -8.33 5.03 -7.10
N SER A 71 -8.43 3.72 -6.86
CA SER A 71 -9.54 2.87 -7.32
C SER A 71 -10.49 2.46 -6.21
N THR A 72 -10.03 2.51 -4.95
CA THR A 72 -10.83 2.22 -3.76
C THR A 72 -10.51 3.25 -2.68
N CYS A 73 -11.55 3.85 -2.09
CA CYS A 73 -11.40 4.82 -1.01
C CYS A 73 -12.65 4.74 -0.11
N VAL A 74 -12.56 3.93 0.95
CA VAL A 74 -13.61 3.76 1.96
C VAL A 74 -12.98 4.07 3.31
N PRO A 75 -13.25 5.26 3.90
CA PRO A 75 -12.66 5.68 5.17
C PRO A 75 -12.76 4.61 6.26
N GLY A 76 -11.68 4.37 6.98
CA GLY A 76 -11.57 3.39 8.04
C GLY A 76 -11.63 1.92 7.60
N SER A 77 -11.81 1.62 6.31
CA SER A 77 -12.06 0.24 5.84
C SER A 77 -11.21 -0.21 4.66
N ALA A 78 -11.04 0.64 3.64
CA ALA A 78 -10.25 0.23 2.47
C ALA A 78 -9.63 1.42 1.75
N PHE A 79 -8.41 1.22 1.27
CA PHE A 79 -7.73 2.11 0.34
C PHE A 79 -7.04 1.28 -0.74
N GLY A 80 -7.15 1.71 -2.00
CA GLY A 80 -6.53 0.98 -3.10
C GLY A 80 -6.29 1.86 -4.32
N PHE A 81 -5.31 1.47 -5.12
CA PHE A 81 -4.94 2.21 -6.31
C PHE A 81 -4.45 1.28 -7.42
N ASP A 82 -4.63 1.74 -8.65
CA ASP A 82 -4.12 1.12 -9.85
C ASP A 82 -2.83 1.82 -10.28
N VAL A 83 -1.78 1.05 -10.53
CA VAL A 83 -0.56 1.53 -11.19
C VAL A 83 -0.79 1.49 -12.69
N LEU A 84 -0.55 2.61 -13.37
CA LEU A 84 -0.83 2.76 -14.80
C LEU A 84 0.41 2.53 -15.66
N THR A 85 0.20 1.91 -16.81
CA THR A 85 1.18 1.84 -17.91
C THR A 85 0.46 2.16 -19.22
N GLY A 86 0.91 3.19 -19.91
CA GLY A 86 0.24 3.66 -21.13
C GLY A 86 -1.23 4.08 -20.89
N GLY A 87 -1.53 4.63 -19.71
CA GLY A 87 -2.87 5.04 -19.31
C GLY A 87 -3.83 3.90 -18.92
N LYS A 88 -3.36 2.65 -18.87
CA LYS A 88 -4.16 1.47 -18.50
C LYS A 88 -3.64 0.84 -17.21
N PRO A 89 -4.52 0.26 -16.38
CA PRO A 89 -4.11 -0.46 -15.18
C PRO A 89 -3.16 -1.62 -15.54
N LEU A 90 -1.97 -1.62 -14.93
CA LEU A 90 -1.01 -2.71 -14.98
C LEU A 90 -1.19 -3.66 -13.80
N ASN A 91 -1.32 -3.10 -12.61
CA ASN A 91 -1.60 -3.83 -11.38
C ASN A 91 -2.39 -2.96 -10.41
N THR A 92 -3.06 -3.62 -9.46
CA THR A 92 -3.83 -3.00 -8.39
C THR A 92 -3.24 -3.40 -7.05
N TRP A 93 -3.07 -2.45 -6.16
CA TRP A 93 -2.73 -2.62 -4.76
C TRP A 93 -3.93 -2.21 -3.92
N THR A 94 -4.24 -2.98 -2.87
CA THR A 94 -5.38 -2.67 -1.99
C THR A 94 -5.04 -3.02 -0.56
N TYR A 95 -5.30 -2.09 0.35
CA TYR A 95 -5.34 -2.29 1.78
C TYR A 95 -6.81 -2.47 2.21
N ARG A 96 -7.09 -3.57 2.90
CA ARG A 96 -8.37 -3.80 3.58
C ARG A 96 -8.10 -3.81 5.07
N ILE A 97 -8.92 -3.09 5.83
CA ILE A 97 -8.78 -2.91 7.26
C ILE A 97 -10.07 -3.41 7.92
N GLU A 98 -9.94 -4.39 8.78
CA GLU A 98 -11.06 -5.02 9.47
C GLU A 98 -10.84 -4.91 10.99
N PRO A 99 -11.79 -4.33 11.75
CA PRO A 99 -11.67 -4.25 13.20
C PRO A 99 -11.60 -5.66 13.80
N LYS A 100 -10.70 -5.89 14.76
CA LYS A 100 -10.54 -7.17 15.43
C LYS A 100 -9.97 -7.02 16.84
N GLY A 101 -10.78 -7.39 17.85
CA GLY A 101 -10.43 -7.15 19.25
C GLY A 101 -10.23 -5.66 19.50
N ASP A 102 -9.12 -5.30 20.14
CA ASP A 102 -8.76 -3.91 20.43
C ASP A 102 -7.96 -3.24 19.30
N GLY A 103 -7.84 -3.91 18.14
CA GLY A 103 -7.06 -3.44 17.02
C GLY A 103 -7.70 -3.74 15.67
N SER A 104 -6.87 -3.99 14.67
CA SER A 104 -7.28 -4.23 13.29
C SER A 104 -6.47 -5.35 12.65
N ASP A 105 -7.13 -6.20 11.84
CA ASP A 105 -6.46 -7.05 10.87
C ASP A 105 -6.33 -6.27 9.55
N VAL A 106 -5.12 -6.08 9.08
CA VAL A 106 -4.82 -5.31 7.87
C VAL A 106 -4.29 -6.25 6.79
N THR A 107 -5.00 -6.29 5.67
CA THR A 107 -4.64 -7.11 4.51
C THR A 107 -4.17 -6.23 3.37
N GLU A 108 -2.92 -6.37 2.97
CA GLU A 108 -2.43 -5.83 1.71
C GLU A 108 -2.55 -6.89 0.62
N SER A 109 -3.11 -6.52 -0.52
CA SER A 109 -3.26 -7.40 -1.67
C SER A 109 -2.75 -6.78 -2.96
N PHE A 110 -2.17 -7.64 -3.80
CA PHE A 110 -1.68 -7.32 -5.12
C PHE A 110 -2.44 -8.11 -6.18
N ARG A 111 -2.88 -7.44 -7.24
CA ARG A 111 -3.50 -8.06 -8.41
C ARG A 111 -2.86 -7.53 -9.69
N LEU A 112 -2.37 -8.43 -10.54
CA LEU A 112 -1.86 -8.08 -11.85
C LEU A 112 -2.99 -8.12 -12.89
N ALA A 113 -3.00 -7.12 -13.79
CA ALA A 113 -3.92 -7.13 -14.93
C ALA A 113 -3.71 -8.37 -15.81
N GLN A 114 -4.81 -8.99 -16.24
CA GLN A 114 -4.77 -10.23 -17.01
C GLN A 114 -4.71 -9.97 -18.52
N THR A 115 -3.57 -9.47 -19.01
CA THR A 115 -3.32 -9.37 -20.46
C THR A 115 -2.49 -10.54 -20.97
N LEU A 116 -2.69 -10.94 -22.23
CA LEU A 116 -2.04 -12.12 -22.84
C LEU A 116 -0.50 -12.05 -22.76
N PRO A 117 0.18 -10.93 -23.07
CA PRO A 117 1.63 -10.84 -22.95
C PRO A 117 2.13 -10.97 -21.51
N LEU A 118 1.36 -10.43 -20.54
CA LEU A 118 1.69 -10.54 -19.13
C LEU A 118 1.56 -11.98 -18.61
N LYS A 119 0.55 -12.73 -19.09
CA LYS A 119 0.40 -14.14 -18.72
C LYS A 119 1.61 -14.98 -19.15
N LEU A 120 2.16 -14.73 -20.34
CA LEU A 120 3.34 -15.44 -20.85
C LEU A 120 4.62 -15.08 -20.06
N TYR A 121 4.83 -13.80 -19.77
CA TYR A 121 5.94 -13.32 -18.93
C TYR A 121 5.90 -13.97 -17.54
N TRP A 122 4.72 -14.04 -16.93
CA TRP A 122 4.53 -14.62 -15.60
C TRP A 122 4.63 -16.15 -15.57
N ALA A 123 4.33 -16.84 -16.65
CA ALA A 123 4.54 -18.30 -16.75
C ALA A 123 6.04 -18.67 -16.65
N VAL A 124 6.92 -17.78 -17.06
CA VAL A 124 8.38 -18.02 -17.08
C VAL A 124 9.09 -17.48 -15.84
N LEU A 125 8.69 -16.30 -15.33
CA LEU A 125 9.41 -15.59 -14.26
C LEU A 125 8.54 -15.32 -13.01
N GLY A 126 7.28 -15.73 -13.02
CA GLY A 126 6.30 -15.32 -12.01
C GLY A 126 6.55 -15.86 -10.61
N TRP A 127 7.19 -17.02 -10.47
CA TRP A 127 7.47 -17.59 -9.15
C TRP A 127 8.47 -16.75 -8.34
N ALA A 128 9.52 -16.24 -8.98
CA ALA A 128 10.52 -15.40 -8.33
C ALA A 128 9.94 -14.02 -7.96
N ARG A 129 9.13 -13.44 -8.85
CA ARG A 129 8.47 -12.16 -8.61
C ARG A 129 7.35 -12.27 -7.57
N GLY A 130 6.63 -13.39 -7.53
CA GLY A 130 5.63 -13.67 -6.51
C GLY A 130 6.23 -13.67 -5.11
N LYS A 131 7.34 -14.35 -4.90
CA LYS A 131 8.03 -14.37 -3.61
C LYS A 131 8.53 -12.97 -3.19
N THR A 132 9.03 -12.17 -4.14
CA THR A 132 9.47 -10.79 -3.88
C THR A 132 8.29 -9.89 -3.48
N ASN A 133 7.16 -9.97 -4.18
CA ASN A 133 5.96 -9.21 -3.84
C ASN A 133 5.40 -9.60 -2.47
N HIS A 134 5.32 -10.91 -2.18
CA HIS A 134 4.87 -11.40 -0.87
C HIS A 134 5.73 -10.85 0.27
N ASN A 135 7.05 -10.95 0.14
CA ASN A 135 7.97 -10.43 1.14
C ASN A 135 7.88 -8.90 1.25
N GLY A 136 7.68 -8.21 0.12
CA GLY A 136 7.47 -6.77 0.08
C GLY A 136 6.21 -6.34 0.85
N MET A 137 5.07 -7.00 0.60
CA MET A 137 3.82 -6.75 1.34
C MET A 137 3.98 -6.99 2.83
N LYS A 138 4.65 -8.09 3.22
CA LYS A 138 4.92 -8.37 4.62
C LYS A 138 5.76 -7.26 5.26
N ALA A 139 6.84 -6.84 4.62
CA ALA A 139 7.70 -5.75 5.12
C ALA A 139 6.94 -4.42 5.23
N THR A 140 6.09 -4.10 4.24
CA THR A 140 5.20 -2.93 4.27
C THR A 140 4.28 -2.98 5.47
N LEU A 141 3.55 -4.09 5.67
CA LEU A 141 2.61 -4.22 6.78
C LEU A 141 3.28 -4.19 8.15
N GLU A 142 4.46 -4.76 8.30
CA GLU A 142 5.24 -4.69 9.56
C GLU A 142 5.72 -3.25 9.84
N ALA A 143 6.10 -2.50 8.81
CA ALA A 143 6.47 -1.10 8.97
C ALA A 143 5.26 -0.21 9.32
N ILE A 144 4.10 -0.41 8.67
CA ILE A 144 2.83 0.23 9.02
C ILE A 144 2.47 -0.06 10.47
N LYS A 145 2.53 -1.35 10.88
CA LYS A 145 2.27 -1.77 12.25
C LYS A 145 3.13 -1.01 13.25
N ALA A 146 4.44 -0.97 13.03
CA ALA A 146 5.37 -0.28 13.92
C ALA A 146 5.02 1.21 14.05
N GLU A 147 4.67 1.87 12.93
CA GLU A 147 4.35 3.30 12.92
C GLU A 147 3.03 3.61 13.63
N VAL A 148 1.96 2.86 13.36
CA VAL A 148 0.66 3.12 13.99
C VAL A 148 0.61 2.73 15.46
N GLU A 149 1.30 1.67 15.87
CA GLU A 149 1.37 1.25 17.27
C GLU A 149 2.23 2.23 18.11
N GLN A 150 3.29 2.81 17.53
CA GLN A 150 4.08 3.84 18.19
C GLN A 150 3.26 5.14 18.37
N ALA A 151 2.49 5.54 17.38
CA ALA A 151 1.60 6.69 17.48
C ALA A 151 0.50 6.49 18.54
N ALA A 152 -0.14 5.31 18.55
CA ALA A 152 -1.15 4.96 19.54
C ALA A 152 -0.61 4.95 20.98
N GLY A 153 0.64 4.50 21.18
CA GLY A 153 1.31 4.51 22.48
C GLY A 153 1.65 5.93 22.97
N SER A 154 1.82 6.87 22.05
CA SER A 154 2.12 8.27 22.39
C SER A 154 0.88 9.05 22.84
N ASP A 155 -0.31 8.66 22.39
CA ASP A 155 -1.58 9.28 22.79
C ASP A 155 -2.06 8.86 24.19
N VAL A 156 -1.43 7.82 24.78
CA VAL A 156 -1.70 7.30 26.12
C VAL A 156 -0.67 7.81 27.13
N ALA A 157 -0.13 9.01 26.99
CA ALA A 157 0.70 9.61 28.03
C ALA A 157 -0.18 9.88 29.28
N PRO A 158 0.19 9.41 30.49
CA PRO A 158 -0.68 9.56 31.65
C PRO A 158 -0.76 11.02 32.09
N ASP A 159 -1.99 11.46 32.36
CA ASP A 159 -2.20 12.56 33.31
C ASP A 159 -1.50 12.17 34.62
N LEU A 160 -0.35 12.73 34.86
CA LEU A 160 0.30 12.67 36.17
C LEU A 160 -0.36 13.71 37.08
N PRO A 161 -0.71 13.33 38.31
CA PRO A 161 -1.36 14.18 39.30
C PRO A 161 -0.51 15.35 39.77
#